data_cd6e5f9ce00052f147dd230a028b101b
#
_entry.id   cd6e5f9ce00052f147dd230a028b101b
#
_cell.length_a   1.000
_cell.length_b   1.000
_cell.length_c   1.000
_cell.angle_alpha   90.00
_cell.angle_beta   90.00
_cell.angle_gamma   90.00
#
_symmetry.space_group_name_H-M   'P 1'
#
loop_
_entity.id
_entity.type
_entity.pdbx_description
1 polymer ?
#
loop_
_entity_poly.entity_id
_entity_poly.type
_entity_poly.pdbx_seq_one_letter_code
_entity_poly.pdbx_strand_id
1 'polypeptide(L)'
;MKLVFNKNSMAAQIAPLMGSTVNKLDIPSIGGILFEAKDGECTMTTYDLQKGLKIKANAEVLEEGSCVINAQRFYSAVRAFSDDTVTLTVGDDKQATLKCGKSRLQMNSMPGSDFPEIPALTSKINFLIPQGVLKKLINKVSYAMAANDHRNVLNGCYVRINKDKLMLVACDGFKIAKCEADKSCKHMDEDELIHRLSFIIPNKTVFELVRLLEDGEEDISIFLTKRHIVFTNGEYSFFSRLVDGEYIDFDKLFSGSYKIFCNVDRKGFLDILERSLIVTEERIAGFNKTHITLDINRDNGGISVSALNAQSAIYDDIECDIDGGDLVINFNNKFLTETLRSVETDKVKISLNTYLSAALIEPVKDENAENEEIEDNADGEEKVKREENDIFLLLPVRTR
;
A
#
# COMPACT_ATOMS: atom_id res chain seq x y z
N MET A 1 17.58 22.18 24.65
CA MET A 1 17.85 20.94 23.92
C MET A 1 18.97 21.16 22.93
N LYS A 2 19.93 20.22 22.86
CA LYS A 2 21.02 20.31 21.88
C LYS A 2 21.39 18.93 21.32
N LEU A 3 21.36 18.81 20.00
CA LEU A 3 21.60 17.57 19.26
C LEU A 3 22.70 17.77 18.23
N VAL A 4 23.51 16.73 17.99
CA VAL A 4 24.49 16.68 16.90
C VAL A 4 24.17 15.45 16.02
N PHE A 5 24.13 15.63 14.73
CA PHE A 5 23.77 14.53 13.79
C PHE A 5 24.47 14.68 12.45
N ASN A 6 24.54 13.54 11.72
CA ASN A 6 24.94 13.54 10.33
C ASN A 6 23.78 13.98 9.44
N LYS A 7 24.01 14.90 8.53
CA LYS A 7 23.02 15.46 7.61
C LYS A 7 22.29 14.40 6.78
N ASN A 8 23.05 13.50 6.16
CA ASN A 8 22.47 12.52 5.23
C ASN A 8 21.64 11.47 5.97
N SER A 9 22.14 10.98 7.11
CA SER A 9 21.40 10.06 7.99
C SER A 9 20.11 10.70 8.50
N MET A 10 20.16 11.93 8.97
CA MET A 10 18.97 12.66 9.45
C MET A 10 17.97 12.91 8.32
N ALA A 11 18.42 13.31 7.13
CA ALA A 11 17.55 13.51 5.99
C ALA A 11 16.82 12.22 5.57
N ALA A 12 17.51 11.08 5.58
CA ALA A 12 16.91 9.78 5.30
C ALA A 12 15.85 9.40 6.34
N GLN A 13 16.10 9.66 7.63
CA GLN A 13 15.14 9.40 8.71
C GLN A 13 13.94 10.36 8.70
N ILE A 14 14.08 11.60 8.23
CA ILE A 14 12.98 12.57 8.14
C ILE A 14 12.06 12.26 6.95
N ALA A 15 12.59 11.75 5.85
CA ALA A 15 11.81 11.53 4.63
C ALA A 15 10.51 10.73 4.87
N PRO A 16 10.50 9.59 5.55
CA PRO A 16 9.27 8.85 5.86
C PRO A 16 8.33 9.59 6.83
N LEU A 17 8.86 10.41 7.75
CA LEU A 17 8.05 11.21 8.68
C LEU A 17 7.12 12.19 7.95
N MET A 18 7.50 12.67 6.77
CA MET A 18 6.72 13.63 5.99
C MET A 18 5.32 13.10 5.60
N GLY A 19 5.17 11.79 5.46
CA GLY A 19 3.89 11.15 5.13
C GLY A 19 2.81 11.26 6.22
N SER A 20 3.21 11.57 7.46
CA SER A 20 2.31 11.73 8.61
C SER A 20 2.25 13.17 9.13
N THR A 21 2.55 14.16 8.29
CA THR A 21 2.42 15.58 8.61
C THR A 21 1.28 16.22 7.82
N VAL A 22 0.57 17.15 8.43
CA VAL A 22 -0.52 17.90 7.79
C VAL A 22 -0.45 19.37 8.22
N ASN A 23 -0.47 20.26 7.25
CA ASN A 23 -0.56 21.69 7.54
C ASN A 23 -2.02 22.09 7.82
N LYS A 24 -2.37 22.29 9.09
CA LYS A 24 -3.66 22.85 9.54
C LYS A 24 -3.44 24.15 10.30
N LEU A 25 -4.21 25.17 9.97
CA LEU A 25 -4.11 26.48 10.62
C LEU A 25 -4.49 26.41 12.11
N ASP A 26 -5.47 25.57 12.46
CA ASP A 26 -6.00 25.47 13.82
C ASP A 26 -5.07 24.71 14.78
N ILE A 27 -4.23 23.83 14.26
CA ILE A 27 -3.29 23.01 15.04
C ILE A 27 -1.92 23.01 14.34
N PRO A 28 -1.13 24.09 14.46
CA PRO A 28 0.15 24.21 13.74
C PRO A 28 1.18 23.12 14.08
N SER A 29 1.11 22.54 15.29
CA SER A 29 2.03 21.52 15.76
C SER A 29 1.98 20.20 14.97
N ILE A 30 0.84 19.83 14.37
CA ILE A 30 0.74 18.61 13.54
C ILE A 30 1.44 18.75 12.17
N GLY A 31 1.81 19.95 11.77
CA GLY A 31 2.69 20.21 10.63
C GLY A 31 4.18 20.12 10.98
N GLY A 32 4.51 19.78 12.22
CA GLY A 32 5.86 19.69 12.74
C GLY A 32 6.31 18.27 13.07
N ILE A 33 7.62 18.15 13.35
CA ILE A 33 8.22 16.97 13.96
C ILE A 33 8.42 17.29 15.44
N LEU A 34 7.89 16.46 16.31
CA LEU A 34 8.21 16.48 17.73
C LEU A 34 9.55 15.80 17.92
N PHE A 35 10.52 16.55 18.46
CA PHE A 35 11.78 16.03 18.94
C PHE A 35 11.71 15.87 20.46
N GLU A 36 12.04 14.69 20.96
CA GLU A 36 12.14 14.38 22.38
C GLU A 36 13.50 13.78 22.66
N ALA A 37 14.35 14.55 23.34
CA ALA A 37 15.69 14.14 23.76
C ALA A 37 15.70 13.87 25.27
N LYS A 38 15.84 12.61 25.63
CA LYS A 38 15.82 12.15 27.04
C LYS A 38 16.68 10.90 27.20
N ASP A 39 17.34 10.78 28.37
CA ASP A 39 18.19 9.64 28.74
C ASP A 39 19.26 9.29 27.67
N GLY A 40 19.80 10.33 27.00
CA GLY A 40 20.82 10.19 25.96
C GLY A 40 20.28 9.77 24.59
N GLU A 41 19.00 9.55 24.44
CA GLU A 41 18.33 9.19 23.19
C GLU A 41 17.44 10.32 22.68
N CYS A 42 17.31 10.42 21.37
CA CYS A 42 16.37 11.34 20.73
C CYS A 42 15.38 10.58 19.88
N THR A 43 14.10 10.91 19.98
CA THR A 43 13.05 10.42 19.10
C THR A 43 12.42 11.55 18.30
N MET A 44 12.04 11.25 17.07
CA MET A 44 11.31 12.12 16.18
C MET A 44 9.92 11.54 15.95
N THR A 45 8.88 12.32 16.18
CA THR A 45 7.49 11.85 16.00
C THR A 45 6.71 12.83 15.16
N THR A 46 5.92 12.30 14.22
CA THR A 46 4.89 13.05 13.46
C THR A 46 3.54 12.40 13.69
N TYR A 47 2.47 13.22 13.70
CA TYR A 47 1.12 12.72 13.95
C TYR A 47 0.07 13.67 13.33
N ASP A 48 -0.78 13.15 12.45
CA ASP A 48 -1.82 13.92 11.75
C ASP A 48 -3.23 13.75 12.38
N LEU A 49 -3.31 13.20 13.59
CA LEU A 49 -4.52 12.82 14.36
C LEU A 49 -5.19 11.52 13.88
N GLN A 50 -4.73 10.93 12.79
CA GLN A 50 -5.21 9.64 12.28
C GLN A 50 -4.09 8.60 12.29
N LYS A 51 -2.90 8.99 11.85
CA LYS A 51 -1.71 8.16 11.79
C LYS A 51 -0.49 8.95 12.23
N GLY A 52 0.50 8.26 12.74
CA GLY A 52 1.76 8.84 13.15
C GLY A 52 2.93 7.88 12.99
N LEU A 53 4.10 8.45 12.88
CA LEU A 53 5.35 7.72 12.76
C LEU A 53 6.33 8.24 13.80
N LYS A 54 6.88 7.32 14.59
CA LYS A 54 7.94 7.59 15.58
C LYS A 54 9.21 6.86 15.16
N ILE A 55 10.32 7.56 15.09
CA ILE A 55 11.62 7.03 14.70
C ILE A 55 12.65 7.43 15.77
N LYS A 56 13.56 6.53 16.11
CA LYS A 56 14.73 6.85 16.93
C LYS A 56 15.74 7.60 16.07
N ALA A 57 16.06 8.85 16.42
CA ALA A 57 16.97 9.68 15.66
C ALA A 57 18.43 9.23 15.85
N ASN A 58 19.18 9.13 14.76
CA ASN A 58 20.62 8.93 14.79
C ASN A 58 21.33 10.27 15.13
N ALA A 59 21.24 10.67 16.40
CA ALA A 59 21.75 11.92 16.88
C ALA A 59 22.39 11.74 18.25
N GLU A 60 23.52 12.45 18.51
CA GLU A 60 24.10 12.57 19.81
C GLU A 60 23.35 13.64 20.61
N VAL A 61 22.88 13.28 21.80
CA VAL A 61 22.17 14.18 22.72
C VAL A 61 23.19 14.84 23.66
N LEU A 62 23.41 16.14 23.48
CA LEU A 62 24.26 16.93 24.36
C LEU A 62 23.45 17.60 25.47
N GLU A 63 22.21 17.99 25.20
CA GLU A 63 21.29 18.58 26.17
C GLU A 63 19.90 18.05 25.93
N GLU A 64 19.23 17.60 26.97
CA GLU A 64 17.87 17.09 26.95
C GLU A 64 16.82 18.19 26.69
N GLY A 65 15.62 17.78 26.30
CA GLY A 65 14.48 18.67 26.11
C GLY A 65 13.55 18.19 25.02
N SER A 66 12.49 18.95 24.80
CA SER A 66 11.51 18.64 23.73
C SER A 66 11.08 19.90 23.00
N CYS A 67 10.85 19.76 21.70
CA CYS A 67 10.34 20.84 20.86
C CYS A 67 9.64 20.28 19.61
N VAL A 68 8.80 21.13 19.01
CA VAL A 68 8.20 20.85 17.71
C VAL A 68 8.75 21.83 16.68
N ILE A 69 9.29 21.31 15.59
CA ILE A 69 9.83 22.11 14.49
C ILE A 69 9.05 21.78 13.21
N ASN A 70 8.68 22.79 12.42
CA ASN A 70 7.98 22.59 11.16
C ASN A 70 8.75 21.59 10.27
N ALA A 71 8.09 20.49 9.92
CA ALA A 71 8.69 19.34 9.24
C ALA A 71 9.29 19.71 7.89
N GLN A 72 8.52 20.42 7.04
CA GLN A 72 8.96 20.81 5.70
C GLN A 72 10.17 21.75 5.73
N ARG A 73 10.15 22.73 6.63
CA ARG A 73 11.26 23.69 6.76
C ARG A 73 12.52 23.02 7.30
N PHE A 74 12.35 22.18 8.30
CA PHE A 74 13.48 21.44 8.90
C PHE A 74 14.11 20.49 7.88
N TYR A 75 13.30 19.70 7.17
CA TYR A 75 13.79 18.79 6.13
C TYR A 75 14.50 19.51 5.00
N SER A 76 13.94 20.63 4.52
CA SER A 76 14.57 21.45 3.49
C SER A 76 15.89 22.05 3.95
N ALA A 77 15.95 22.52 5.21
CA ALA A 77 17.16 23.08 5.80
C ALA A 77 18.28 22.03 5.91
N VAL A 78 17.98 20.85 6.46
CA VAL A 78 18.94 19.76 6.60
C VAL A 78 19.53 19.37 5.26
N ARG A 79 18.70 19.24 4.22
CA ARG A 79 19.15 18.89 2.85
C ARG A 79 20.01 19.97 2.19
N ALA A 80 19.78 21.23 2.52
CA ALA A 80 20.46 22.36 1.88
C ALA A 80 21.89 22.62 2.40
N PHE A 81 22.27 22.07 3.57
CA PHE A 81 23.62 22.26 4.10
C PHE A 81 24.69 21.55 3.28
N SER A 82 25.89 22.12 3.25
CA SER A 82 27.04 21.58 2.50
C SER A 82 27.85 20.57 3.29
N ASP A 83 28.03 20.82 4.61
CA ASP A 83 28.83 19.95 5.49
C ASP A 83 27.98 18.83 6.08
N ASP A 84 28.63 17.74 6.53
CA ASP A 84 27.95 16.54 6.98
C ASP A 84 27.47 16.62 8.43
N THR A 85 28.13 17.42 9.28
CA THR A 85 27.78 17.52 10.71
C THR A 85 26.93 18.76 10.97
N VAL A 86 25.77 18.52 11.55
CA VAL A 86 24.78 19.56 11.89
C VAL A 86 24.54 19.54 13.40
N THR A 87 24.56 20.73 14.02
CA THR A 87 24.16 20.92 15.41
C THR A 87 22.82 21.66 15.44
N LEU A 88 21.80 21.04 16.05
CA LEU A 88 20.54 21.67 16.39
C LEU A 88 20.57 22.14 17.84
N THR A 89 20.29 23.42 18.08
CA THR A 89 20.14 23.98 19.43
C THR A 89 18.77 24.67 19.51
N VAL A 90 18.02 24.36 20.55
CA VAL A 90 16.74 25.00 20.85
C VAL A 90 16.84 25.63 22.23
N GLY A 91 16.75 26.95 22.26
CA GLY A 91 16.81 27.73 23.51
C GLY A 91 15.43 27.98 24.14
N ASP A 92 15.41 28.63 25.28
CA ASP A 92 14.16 28.99 25.99
C ASP A 92 13.33 30.05 25.23
N ASP A 93 13.96 30.74 24.27
CA ASP A 93 13.32 31.71 23.39
C ASP A 93 12.48 31.10 22.27
N LYS A 94 12.32 29.77 22.26
CA LYS A 94 11.62 28.98 21.24
C LYS A 94 12.23 29.13 19.84
N GLN A 95 13.52 29.49 19.75
CA GLN A 95 14.26 29.54 18.49
C GLN A 95 15.08 28.26 18.33
N ALA A 96 14.80 27.55 17.22
CA ALA A 96 15.64 26.44 16.79
C ALA A 96 16.74 26.97 15.86
N THR A 97 17.98 26.77 16.26
CA THR A 97 19.16 27.15 15.48
C THR A 97 19.86 25.90 14.96
N LEU A 98 19.97 25.79 13.65
CA LEU A 98 20.78 24.80 12.95
C LEU A 98 22.12 25.42 12.58
N LYS A 99 23.24 24.81 13.00
CA LYS A 99 24.60 25.22 12.65
C LYS A 99 25.31 24.10 11.89
N CYS A 100 25.86 24.43 10.73
CA CYS A 100 26.60 23.51 9.89
C CYS A 100 27.80 24.26 9.28
N GLY A 101 29.02 23.93 9.72
CA GLY A 101 30.21 24.68 9.36
C GLY A 101 30.09 26.17 9.74
N LYS A 102 30.19 27.05 8.74
CA LYS A 102 30.01 28.52 8.90
C LYS A 102 28.55 28.95 8.74
N SER A 103 27.68 28.08 8.26
CA SER A 103 26.26 28.37 8.03
C SER A 103 25.48 28.30 9.32
N ARG A 104 24.57 29.26 9.52
CA ARG A 104 23.62 29.29 10.63
C ARG A 104 22.22 29.63 10.10
N LEU A 105 21.23 28.76 10.40
CA LEU A 105 19.86 29.00 10.06
C LEU A 105 19.02 28.98 11.35
N GLN A 106 18.12 29.94 11.46
CA GLN A 106 17.20 30.05 12.59
C GLN A 106 15.76 29.88 12.11
N MET A 107 14.97 29.16 12.90
CA MET A 107 13.54 28.98 12.66
C MET A 107 12.77 28.92 13.98
N ASN A 108 11.51 29.30 13.95
CA ASN A 108 10.67 29.20 15.13
C ASN A 108 10.40 27.71 15.46
N SER A 109 10.40 27.39 16.72
CA SER A 109 9.94 26.12 17.27
C SER A 109 8.78 26.36 18.24
N MET A 110 8.04 25.28 18.54
CA MET A 110 6.99 25.26 19.55
C MET A 110 7.43 24.34 20.69
N PRO A 111 6.94 24.56 21.94
CA PRO A 111 7.16 23.59 23.01
C PRO A 111 6.68 22.20 22.64
N GLY A 112 7.38 21.15 23.12
CA GLY A 112 6.92 19.76 22.93
C GLY A 112 5.53 19.51 23.50
N SER A 113 5.15 20.20 24.57
CA SER A 113 3.79 20.15 25.16
C SER A 113 2.65 20.60 24.26
N ASP A 114 2.95 21.34 23.20
CA ASP A 114 1.96 21.81 22.24
C ASP A 114 1.63 20.74 21.16
N PHE A 115 2.39 19.61 21.17
CA PHE A 115 2.13 18.49 20.29
C PHE A 115 0.95 17.66 20.81
N PRO A 116 0.06 17.20 19.94
CA PRO A 116 -1.09 16.39 20.36
C PRO A 116 -0.66 15.11 21.09
N GLU A 117 -1.41 14.75 22.13
CA GLU A 117 -1.18 13.51 22.87
C GLU A 117 -1.35 12.30 21.94
N ILE A 118 -0.34 11.45 21.94
CA ILE A 118 -0.36 10.18 21.19
C ILE A 118 -1.19 9.18 21.99
N PRO A 119 -2.16 8.46 21.37
CA PRO A 119 -2.96 7.46 22.06
C PRO A 119 -2.09 6.40 22.75
N ALA A 120 -2.53 5.89 23.89
CA ALA A 120 -1.89 4.73 24.50
C ALA A 120 -2.04 3.50 23.58
N LEU A 121 -0.92 3.01 23.05
CA LEU A 121 -0.87 1.96 22.03
C LEU A 121 -0.48 0.59 22.62
N THR A 122 -0.83 0.34 23.88
CA THR A 122 -0.58 -0.96 24.53
C THR A 122 -1.65 -1.97 24.12
N SER A 123 -1.23 -3.14 23.68
CA SER A 123 -2.11 -4.24 23.28
C SER A 123 -1.52 -5.58 23.70
N LYS A 124 -2.42 -6.54 24.01
CA LYS A 124 -2.06 -7.95 24.17
C LYS A 124 -2.09 -8.71 22.84
N ILE A 125 -2.75 -8.18 21.81
CA ILE A 125 -2.81 -8.80 20.48
C ILE A 125 -1.57 -8.39 19.72
N ASN A 126 -0.65 -9.35 19.56
CA ASN A 126 0.62 -9.15 18.89
C ASN A 126 0.92 -10.32 17.96
N PHE A 127 1.33 -10.03 16.74
CA PHE A 127 1.71 -11.03 15.74
C PHE A 127 2.82 -10.51 14.83
N LEU A 128 3.54 -11.44 14.22
CA LEU A 128 4.64 -11.17 13.31
C LEU A 128 4.23 -11.54 11.88
N ILE A 129 4.60 -10.70 10.92
CA ILE A 129 4.44 -10.98 9.49
C ILE A 129 5.75 -10.63 8.79
N PRO A 130 6.27 -11.47 7.87
CA PRO A 130 7.39 -11.09 7.03
C PRO A 130 7.07 -9.85 6.21
N GLN A 131 7.94 -8.84 6.25
CA GLN A 131 7.70 -7.54 5.62
C GLN A 131 7.44 -7.67 4.12
N GLY A 132 8.25 -8.49 3.42
CA GLY A 132 8.09 -8.71 1.98
C GLY A 132 6.74 -9.33 1.62
N VAL A 133 6.22 -10.27 2.44
CA VAL A 133 4.89 -10.86 2.22
C VAL A 133 3.79 -9.83 2.39
N LEU A 134 3.83 -9.04 3.46
CA LEU A 134 2.83 -7.99 3.70
C LEU A 134 2.86 -6.94 2.58
N LYS A 135 4.05 -6.48 2.19
CA LYS A 135 4.26 -5.52 1.10
C LYS A 135 3.72 -6.04 -0.23
N LYS A 136 4.03 -7.29 -0.56
CA LYS A 136 3.55 -7.98 -1.76
C LYS A 136 2.03 -8.03 -1.82
N LEU A 137 1.38 -8.52 -0.76
CA LEU A 137 -0.08 -8.60 -0.69
C LEU A 137 -0.74 -7.21 -0.79
N ILE A 138 -0.18 -6.20 -0.10
CA ILE A 138 -0.68 -4.82 -0.20
C ILE A 138 -0.59 -4.32 -1.63
N ASN A 139 0.54 -4.50 -2.31
CA ASN A 139 0.72 -4.06 -3.70
C ASN A 139 -0.31 -4.71 -4.64
N LYS A 140 -0.62 -6.00 -4.43
CA LYS A 140 -1.61 -6.73 -5.23
C LYS A 140 -3.04 -6.23 -5.05
N VAL A 141 -3.41 -5.65 -3.90
CA VAL A 141 -4.79 -5.24 -3.64
C VAL A 141 -5.01 -3.72 -3.63
N SER A 142 -3.95 -2.93 -3.40
CA SER A 142 -4.06 -1.49 -3.10
C SER A 142 -4.74 -0.68 -4.20
N TYR A 143 -4.60 -1.05 -5.48
CA TYR A 143 -5.23 -0.38 -6.61
C TYR A 143 -6.77 -0.48 -6.60
N ALA A 144 -7.31 -1.46 -5.89
CA ALA A 144 -8.74 -1.70 -5.79
C ALA A 144 -9.40 -0.96 -4.60
N MET A 145 -8.63 -0.27 -3.74
CA MET A 145 -9.20 0.56 -2.67
C MET A 145 -9.91 1.78 -3.25
N ALA A 146 -11.05 2.16 -2.66
CA ALA A 146 -11.68 3.44 -2.96
C ALA A 146 -10.85 4.61 -2.42
N ALA A 147 -10.86 5.74 -3.16
CA ALA A 147 -10.16 6.94 -2.72
C ALA A 147 -11.02 7.81 -1.79
N ASN A 148 -12.30 7.98 -2.10
CA ASN A 148 -13.26 8.81 -1.37
C ASN A 148 -14.69 8.30 -1.62
N ASP A 149 -15.00 7.07 -1.23
CA ASP A 149 -16.37 6.53 -1.28
C ASP A 149 -17.14 6.95 -0.03
N HIS A 150 -18.45 7.17 -0.15
CA HIS A 150 -19.32 7.49 0.98
C HIS A 150 -19.43 6.33 1.99
N ARG A 151 -19.18 5.11 1.56
CA ARG A 151 -19.01 3.92 2.40
C ARG A 151 -17.57 3.88 2.93
N ASN A 152 -17.35 4.43 4.11
CA ASN A 152 -16.01 4.58 4.69
C ASN A 152 -15.18 3.30 4.68
N VAL A 153 -15.81 2.13 4.83
CA VAL A 153 -15.15 0.83 4.85
C VAL A 153 -14.41 0.50 3.55
N LEU A 154 -14.87 1.04 2.41
CA LEU A 154 -14.20 0.86 1.11
C LEU A 154 -12.96 1.75 0.92
N ASN A 155 -12.83 2.81 1.74
CA ASN A 155 -11.66 3.69 1.73
C ASN A 155 -10.47 3.07 2.49
N GLY A 156 -10.36 1.76 2.49
CA GLY A 156 -9.31 1.03 3.18
C GLY A 156 -9.15 -0.41 2.67
N CYS A 157 -8.12 -1.05 3.16
CA CYS A 157 -7.82 -2.45 2.93
C CYS A 157 -8.36 -3.28 4.09
N TYR A 158 -9.24 -4.24 3.79
CA TYR A 158 -9.69 -5.23 4.76
C TYR A 158 -8.62 -6.30 4.92
N VAL A 159 -8.27 -6.59 6.16
CA VAL A 159 -7.31 -7.62 6.53
C VAL A 159 -8.04 -8.67 7.36
N ARG A 160 -7.85 -9.94 7.02
CA ARG A 160 -8.31 -11.08 7.82
C ARG A 160 -7.13 -11.99 8.11
N ILE A 161 -6.96 -12.33 9.36
CA ILE A 161 -6.01 -13.32 9.82
C ILE A 161 -6.79 -14.53 10.31
N ASN A 162 -6.48 -15.70 9.80
CA ASN A 162 -7.09 -16.96 10.20
C ASN A 162 -6.00 -18.00 10.42
N LYS A 163 -5.66 -18.26 11.68
CA LYS A 163 -4.47 -19.00 12.06
C LYS A 163 -3.21 -18.33 11.49
N ASP A 164 -2.47 -19.02 10.65
CA ASP A 164 -1.26 -18.56 9.97
C ASP A 164 -1.51 -17.94 8.59
N LYS A 165 -2.77 -17.95 8.11
CA LYS A 165 -3.18 -17.39 6.81
C LYS A 165 -3.48 -15.89 6.92
N LEU A 166 -2.84 -15.13 6.07
CA LEU A 166 -3.09 -13.69 5.90
C LEU A 166 -3.89 -13.45 4.62
N MET A 167 -5.01 -12.76 4.72
CA MET A 167 -5.84 -12.37 3.59
C MET A 167 -6.05 -10.85 3.57
N LEU A 168 -5.83 -10.24 2.43
CA LEU A 168 -6.12 -8.84 2.15
C LEU A 168 -7.19 -8.72 1.08
N VAL A 169 -8.15 -7.80 1.28
CA VAL A 169 -9.21 -7.50 0.31
C VAL A 169 -9.37 -6.00 0.17
N ALA A 170 -9.48 -5.54 -1.07
CA ALA A 170 -9.82 -4.16 -1.40
C ALA A 170 -10.94 -4.11 -2.44
N CYS A 171 -11.82 -3.12 -2.33
CA CYS A 171 -12.97 -2.91 -3.23
C CYS A 171 -13.30 -1.43 -3.34
N ASP A 172 -13.62 -0.96 -4.56
CA ASP A 172 -14.13 0.39 -4.81
C ASP A 172 -15.57 0.41 -5.35
N GLY A 173 -16.21 -0.78 -5.42
CA GLY A 173 -17.54 -0.95 -5.98
C GLY A 173 -17.56 -1.27 -7.48
N PHE A 174 -16.42 -1.16 -8.18
CA PHE A 174 -16.26 -1.54 -9.60
C PHE A 174 -15.27 -2.69 -9.79
N LYS A 175 -14.33 -2.82 -8.90
CA LYS A 175 -13.31 -3.88 -8.89
C LYS A 175 -13.06 -4.36 -7.48
N ILE A 176 -12.67 -5.62 -7.35
CA ILE A 176 -12.28 -6.25 -6.08
C ILE A 176 -10.99 -7.02 -6.32
N ALA A 177 -10.04 -6.86 -5.40
CA ALA A 177 -8.86 -7.69 -5.32
C ALA A 177 -8.85 -8.42 -3.97
N LYS A 178 -8.70 -9.73 -4.00
CA LYS A 178 -8.56 -10.60 -2.83
C LYS A 178 -7.31 -11.42 -3.01
N CYS A 179 -6.36 -11.27 -2.10
CA CYS A 179 -5.10 -12.00 -2.12
C CYS A 179 -4.83 -12.65 -0.77
N GLU A 180 -4.36 -13.89 -0.78
CA GLU A 180 -4.11 -14.69 0.41
C GLU A 180 -2.70 -15.28 0.36
N ALA A 181 -2.06 -15.39 1.52
CA ALA A 181 -0.81 -16.13 1.69
C ALA A 181 -0.87 -16.97 2.97
N ASP A 182 -0.57 -18.25 2.83
CA ASP A 182 -0.48 -19.20 3.95
C ASP A 182 0.86 -19.06 4.67
N LYS A 183 0.95 -19.54 5.93
CA LYS A 183 2.16 -19.53 6.76
C LYS A 183 2.82 -18.16 6.88
N SER A 184 1.99 -17.11 6.84
CA SER A 184 2.44 -15.72 6.80
C SER A 184 2.30 -14.99 8.13
N CYS A 185 1.64 -15.57 9.12
CA CYS A 185 1.43 -14.97 10.43
C CYS A 185 1.98 -15.89 11.53
N LYS A 186 2.81 -15.32 12.41
CA LYS A 186 3.28 -15.96 13.63
C LYS A 186 2.67 -15.24 14.82
N HIS A 187 1.86 -15.93 15.60
CA HIS A 187 1.26 -15.37 16.81
C HIS A 187 2.27 -15.41 17.96
N MET A 188 2.36 -14.32 18.71
CA MET A 188 3.26 -14.22 19.87
C MET A 188 2.62 -14.75 21.17
N ASP A 189 1.28 -14.86 21.23
CA ASP A 189 0.51 -15.37 22.35
C ASP A 189 -0.32 -16.59 21.95
N GLU A 190 -0.42 -17.60 22.87
CA GLU A 190 -1.20 -18.83 22.67
C GLU A 190 -2.72 -18.64 22.81
N ASP A 191 -3.22 -17.41 22.87
CA ASP A 191 -4.64 -17.15 23.12
C ASP A 191 -5.49 -17.48 21.86
N GLU A 192 -6.39 -18.47 21.96
CA GLU A 192 -7.23 -18.95 20.85
C GLU A 192 -8.08 -17.86 20.18
N LEU A 193 -8.34 -16.73 20.88
CA LEU A 193 -9.06 -15.57 20.35
C LEU A 193 -8.31 -14.86 19.22
N ILE A 194 -7.01 -15.05 19.10
CA ILE A 194 -6.16 -14.40 18.09
C ILE A 194 -6.25 -15.11 16.74
N HIS A 195 -6.74 -16.34 16.70
CA HIS A 195 -6.78 -17.16 15.47
C HIS A 195 -7.78 -16.67 14.41
N ARG A 196 -8.60 -15.67 14.70
CA ARG A 196 -9.56 -15.11 13.75
C ARG A 196 -9.76 -13.61 13.97
N LEU A 197 -8.86 -12.82 13.40
CA LEU A 197 -8.91 -11.36 13.47
C LEU A 197 -9.34 -10.78 12.14
N SER A 198 -10.11 -9.69 12.19
CA SER A 198 -10.38 -8.88 11.01
C SER A 198 -10.44 -7.41 11.36
N PHE A 199 -9.88 -6.57 10.50
CA PHE A 199 -9.83 -5.13 10.66
C PHE A 199 -9.65 -4.43 9.31
N ILE A 200 -9.86 -3.12 9.26
CA ILE A 200 -9.74 -2.33 8.03
C ILE A 200 -8.69 -1.24 8.26
N ILE A 201 -7.63 -1.26 7.45
CA ILE A 201 -6.56 -0.26 7.45
C ILE A 201 -6.93 0.84 6.45
N PRO A 202 -6.94 2.14 6.85
CA PRO A 202 -7.24 3.24 5.92
C PRO A 202 -6.27 3.27 4.72
N ASN A 203 -6.76 3.62 3.54
CA ASN A 203 -5.96 3.68 2.31
C ASN A 203 -4.69 4.54 2.45
N LYS A 204 -4.79 5.71 3.10
CA LYS A 204 -3.61 6.57 3.34
C LYS A 204 -2.55 5.90 4.20
N THR A 205 -2.97 5.08 5.16
CA THR A 205 -2.07 4.28 6.00
C THR A 205 -1.42 3.18 5.20
N VAL A 206 -2.18 2.48 4.36
CA VAL A 206 -1.68 1.42 3.48
C VAL A 206 -0.58 1.95 2.55
N PHE A 207 -0.78 3.10 1.91
CA PHE A 207 0.21 3.71 1.01
C PHE A 207 1.49 4.16 1.74
N GLU A 208 1.39 4.67 2.97
CA GLU A 208 2.58 4.99 3.76
C GLU A 208 3.28 3.74 4.26
N LEU A 209 2.52 2.71 4.66
CA LEU A 209 3.08 1.44 5.13
C LEU A 209 3.95 0.76 4.06
N VAL A 210 3.51 0.72 2.80
CA VAL A 210 4.29 0.16 1.69
C VAL A 210 5.67 0.82 1.55
N ARG A 211 5.77 2.11 1.85
CA ARG A 211 7.04 2.86 1.79
C ARG A 211 7.99 2.55 2.94
N LEU A 212 7.45 2.07 4.05
CA LEU A 212 8.20 1.70 5.26
C LEU A 212 8.63 0.24 5.26
N LEU A 213 7.85 -0.63 4.59
CA LEU A 213 8.13 -2.04 4.51
C LEU A 213 9.30 -2.32 3.57
N GLU A 214 10.20 -3.19 4.01
CA GLU A 214 11.32 -3.68 3.22
C GLU A 214 10.94 -4.96 2.46
N ASP A 215 11.74 -5.27 1.43
CA ASP A 215 11.63 -6.54 0.75
C ASP A 215 12.45 -7.58 1.51
N GLY A 216 11.90 -8.76 1.74
CA GLY A 216 12.61 -9.84 2.44
C GLY A 216 11.77 -10.56 3.47
N GLU A 217 12.41 -11.50 4.18
CA GLU A 217 11.78 -12.38 5.16
C GLU A 217 11.84 -11.85 6.60
N GLU A 218 12.42 -10.66 6.84
CA GLU A 218 12.44 -10.05 8.17
C GLU A 218 11.01 -9.74 8.63
N ASP A 219 10.71 -10.12 9.87
CA ASP A 219 9.39 -9.94 10.44
C ASP A 219 9.16 -8.49 10.89
N ILE A 220 7.94 -7.99 10.66
CA ILE A 220 7.42 -6.78 11.30
C ILE A 220 6.46 -7.19 12.42
N SER A 221 6.62 -6.59 13.60
CA SER A 221 5.68 -6.76 14.70
C SER A 221 4.46 -5.88 14.53
N ILE A 222 3.28 -6.46 14.72
CA ILE A 222 2.00 -5.76 14.58
C ILE A 222 1.22 -5.88 15.88
N PHE A 223 0.87 -4.73 16.48
CA PHE A 223 0.05 -4.63 17.67
C PHE A 223 -1.32 -4.10 17.30
N LEU A 224 -2.39 -4.76 17.75
CA LEU A 224 -3.75 -4.40 17.43
C LEU A 224 -4.53 -4.04 18.69
N THR A 225 -5.09 -2.83 18.72
CA THR A 225 -6.06 -2.40 19.71
C THR A 225 -7.46 -2.33 19.08
N LYS A 226 -8.50 -2.02 19.86
CA LYS A 226 -9.86 -1.84 19.31
C LYS A 226 -9.94 -0.77 18.20
N ARG A 227 -9.07 0.25 18.21
CA ARG A 227 -9.17 1.41 17.33
C ARG A 227 -7.90 1.74 16.58
N HIS A 228 -6.78 1.12 16.94
CA HIS A 228 -5.47 1.44 16.35
C HIS A 228 -4.72 0.17 16.02
N ILE A 229 -3.87 0.29 15.02
CA ILE A 229 -2.87 -0.69 14.64
C ILE A 229 -1.50 -0.03 14.72
N VAL A 230 -0.50 -0.78 15.14
CA VAL A 230 0.90 -0.34 15.23
C VAL A 230 1.77 -1.33 14.51
N PHE A 231 2.65 -0.85 13.67
CA PHE A 231 3.67 -1.62 12.97
C PHE A 231 5.05 -1.17 13.48
N THR A 232 5.89 -2.11 13.89
CA THR A 232 7.24 -1.81 14.38
C THR A 232 8.25 -2.89 14.01
N ASN A 233 9.46 -2.47 13.64
CA ASN A 233 10.62 -3.34 13.42
C ASN A 233 11.78 -3.04 14.38
N GLY A 234 11.54 -2.24 15.43
CA GLY A 234 12.55 -1.80 16.38
C GLY A 234 13.20 -0.46 16.03
N GLU A 235 13.28 -0.07 14.78
CA GLU A 235 13.81 1.22 14.34
C GLU A 235 12.74 2.31 14.29
N TYR A 236 11.53 1.92 13.91
CA TYR A 236 10.38 2.81 13.87
C TYR A 236 9.13 2.17 14.50
N SER A 237 8.18 3.02 14.83
CA SER A 237 6.82 2.64 15.20
C SER A 237 5.83 3.48 14.42
N PHE A 238 5.16 2.84 13.46
CA PHE A 238 4.12 3.44 12.64
C PHE A 238 2.75 3.03 13.17
N PHE A 239 1.93 3.98 13.57
CA PHE A 239 0.63 3.71 14.14
C PHE A 239 -0.47 4.43 13.36
N SER A 240 -1.65 3.81 13.32
CA SER A 240 -2.81 4.35 12.62
C SER A 240 -4.12 3.97 13.30
N ARG A 241 -5.09 4.86 13.18
CA ARG A 241 -6.47 4.55 13.51
C ARG A 241 -7.04 3.62 12.44
N LEU A 242 -7.82 2.61 12.89
CA LEU A 242 -8.55 1.71 12.01
C LEU A 242 -9.85 2.35 11.51
N VAL A 243 -10.37 1.86 10.39
CA VAL A 243 -11.71 2.21 9.92
C VAL A 243 -12.73 1.37 10.68
N ASP A 244 -13.71 2.05 11.30
CA ASP A 244 -14.81 1.38 11.99
C ASP A 244 -15.88 0.92 10.97
N GLY A 245 -16.45 -0.27 11.18
CA GLY A 245 -17.55 -0.81 10.41
C GLY A 245 -17.33 -2.23 9.92
N GLU A 246 -18.38 -2.84 9.42
CA GLU A 246 -18.33 -4.16 8.78
C GLU A 246 -17.97 -3.98 7.30
N TYR A 247 -17.00 -4.77 6.82
CA TYR A 247 -16.66 -4.79 5.40
C TYR A 247 -17.75 -5.50 4.61
N ILE A 248 -17.79 -5.27 3.28
CA ILE A 248 -18.75 -5.91 2.39
C ILE A 248 -18.62 -7.44 2.43
N ASP A 249 -19.72 -8.16 2.24
CA ASP A 249 -19.73 -9.62 2.09
C ASP A 249 -19.22 -9.99 0.67
N PHE A 250 -17.89 -10.00 0.53
CA PHE A 250 -17.23 -10.26 -0.74
C PHE A 250 -17.23 -11.73 -1.14
N ASP A 251 -17.36 -12.66 -0.20
CA ASP A 251 -17.31 -14.10 -0.50
C ASP A 251 -18.45 -14.50 -1.46
N LYS A 252 -19.63 -13.87 -1.33
CA LYS A 252 -20.75 -14.06 -2.26
C LYS A 252 -20.50 -13.52 -3.66
N LEU A 253 -19.65 -12.51 -3.79
CA LEU A 253 -19.38 -11.88 -5.10
C LEU A 253 -18.51 -12.77 -5.99
N PHE A 254 -17.65 -13.59 -5.38
CA PHE A 254 -16.81 -14.55 -6.10
C PHE A 254 -17.52 -15.85 -6.47
N SER A 255 -18.70 -16.12 -5.91
CA SER A 255 -19.49 -17.34 -6.15
C SER A 255 -20.30 -17.29 -7.45
N GLY A 256 -19.85 -16.54 -8.45
CA GLY A 256 -20.52 -16.39 -9.74
C GLY A 256 -20.53 -17.70 -10.57
N SER A 257 -21.50 -17.82 -11.48
CA SER A 257 -21.52 -18.88 -12.49
C SER A 257 -20.89 -18.34 -13.77
N TYR A 258 -19.87 -18.98 -14.30
CA TYR A 258 -19.14 -18.61 -15.51
C TYR A 258 -19.35 -19.66 -16.60
N LYS A 259 -19.38 -19.22 -17.87
CA LYS A 259 -19.62 -20.08 -19.05
C LYS A 259 -18.55 -19.94 -20.13
N ILE A 260 -17.73 -18.91 -20.03
CA ILE A 260 -16.67 -18.60 -21.01
C ILE A 260 -15.38 -18.44 -20.24
N PHE A 261 -14.35 -19.15 -20.64
CA PHE A 261 -13.05 -19.15 -20.00
C PHE A 261 -11.98 -18.85 -21.05
N CYS A 262 -11.15 -17.85 -20.79
CA CYS A 262 -10.06 -17.45 -21.66
C CYS A 262 -8.75 -17.56 -20.90
N ASN A 263 -7.80 -18.39 -21.36
CA ASN A 263 -6.44 -18.44 -20.83
C ASN A 263 -5.54 -17.60 -21.73
N VAL A 264 -5.05 -16.49 -21.21
CA VAL A 264 -4.38 -15.45 -21.99
C VAL A 264 -2.95 -15.27 -21.48
N ASP A 265 -1.99 -15.06 -22.39
CA ASP A 265 -0.66 -14.57 -22.04
C ASP A 265 -0.77 -13.18 -21.42
N ARG A 266 -0.38 -13.07 -20.14
CA ARG A 266 -0.56 -11.86 -19.35
C ARG A 266 0.25 -10.69 -19.91
N LYS A 267 1.50 -10.94 -20.32
CA LYS A 267 2.41 -9.89 -20.79
C LYS A 267 1.93 -9.34 -22.12
N GLY A 268 1.62 -10.20 -23.07
CA GLY A 268 1.08 -9.78 -24.38
C GLY A 268 -0.22 -9.00 -24.24
N PHE A 269 -1.10 -9.44 -23.33
CA PHE A 269 -2.35 -8.73 -23.08
C PHE A 269 -2.13 -7.36 -22.42
N LEU A 270 -1.22 -7.26 -21.45
CA LEU A 270 -0.83 -5.99 -20.84
C LEU A 270 -0.29 -5.01 -21.87
N ASP A 271 0.58 -5.45 -22.77
CA ASP A 271 1.16 -4.60 -23.81
C ASP A 271 0.08 -4.00 -24.71
N ILE A 272 -0.95 -4.77 -25.05
CA ILE A 272 -2.12 -4.30 -25.81
C ILE A 272 -2.92 -3.26 -25.03
N LEU A 273 -3.23 -3.55 -23.76
CA LEU A 273 -4.00 -2.65 -22.91
C LEU A 273 -3.25 -1.33 -22.67
N GLU A 274 -1.94 -1.37 -22.47
CA GLU A 274 -1.11 -0.18 -22.28
C GLU A 274 -1.08 0.69 -23.54
N ARG A 275 -0.97 0.11 -24.74
CA ARG A 275 -1.13 0.86 -25.99
C ARG A 275 -2.54 1.48 -26.09
N SER A 276 -3.56 0.74 -25.66
CA SER A 276 -4.94 1.21 -25.71
C SER A 276 -5.22 2.35 -24.70
N LEU A 277 -4.40 2.52 -23.63
CA LEU A 277 -4.49 3.66 -22.72
C LEU A 277 -4.27 4.98 -23.44
N ILE A 278 -3.46 5.04 -24.49
CA ILE A 278 -3.24 6.25 -25.29
C ILE A 278 -4.56 6.79 -25.84
N VAL A 279 -5.47 5.89 -26.25
CA VAL A 279 -6.79 6.25 -26.78
C VAL A 279 -7.81 6.50 -25.68
N THR A 280 -7.80 5.71 -24.59
CA THR A 280 -8.81 5.74 -23.56
C THR A 280 -8.57 6.79 -22.47
N GLU A 281 -7.34 7.27 -22.27
CA GLU A 281 -7.00 8.33 -21.31
C GLU A 281 -6.99 9.74 -21.93
N GLU A 282 -7.09 9.86 -23.25
CA GLU A 282 -7.13 11.14 -23.93
C GLU A 282 -8.39 11.93 -23.53
N ARG A 283 -8.16 13.09 -22.90
CA ARG A 283 -9.27 13.97 -22.44
C ARG A 283 -9.70 14.89 -23.58
N ILE A 284 -10.77 14.49 -24.26
CA ILE A 284 -11.41 15.32 -25.28
C ILE A 284 -12.68 15.92 -24.69
N ALA A 285 -12.86 17.25 -24.82
CA ALA A 285 -14.04 17.93 -24.30
C ALA A 285 -15.33 17.32 -24.89
N GLY A 286 -16.18 16.78 -24.01
CA GLY A 286 -17.46 16.13 -24.39
C GLY A 286 -17.35 14.65 -24.76
N PHE A 287 -16.15 14.04 -24.74
CA PHE A 287 -15.93 12.64 -25.08
C PHE A 287 -15.03 11.96 -24.06
N ASN A 288 -15.60 11.32 -23.06
CA ASN A 288 -14.86 10.55 -22.05
C ASN A 288 -15.15 9.06 -22.20
N LYS A 289 -14.67 8.43 -23.28
CA LYS A 289 -14.70 6.97 -23.36
C LYS A 289 -13.42 6.39 -22.75
N THR A 290 -13.54 5.85 -21.55
CA THR A 290 -12.44 5.20 -20.81
C THR A 290 -12.45 3.68 -20.94
N HIS A 291 -13.30 3.14 -21.82
CA HIS A 291 -13.48 1.70 -21.98
C HIS A 291 -12.83 1.19 -23.26
N ILE A 292 -12.42 -0.06 -23.18
CA ILE A 292 -12.07 -0.91 -24.30
C ILE A 292 -13.20 -1.90 -24.55
N THR A 293 -13.30 -2.38 -25.77
CA THR A 293 -14.16 -3.49 -26.17
C THR A 293 -13.30 -4.71 -26.38
N LEU A 294 -13.66 -5.81 -25.72
CA LEU A 294 -13.10 -7.14 -25.94
C LEU A 294 -14.14 -7.94 -26.74
N ASP A 295 -13.78 -8.36 -27.93
CA ASP A 295 -14.54 -9.28 -28.77
C ASP A 295 -13.89 -10.66 -28.70
N ILE A 296 -14.49 -11.53 -27.91
CA ILE A 296 -14.02 -12.90 -27.68
C ILE A 296 -14.69 -13.77 -28.72
N ASN A 297 -13.89 -14.31 -29.64
CA ASN A 297 -14.38 -15.11 -30.75
C ASN A 297 -13.61 -16.42 -30.85
N ARG A 298 -14.32 -17.52 -30.63
CA ARG A 298 -13.75 -18.86 -30.64
C ARG A 298 -13.23 -19.27 -32.03
N ASP A 299 -13.93 -18.89 -33.08
CA ASP A 299 -13.54 -19.27 -34.45
C ASP A 299 -12.24 -18.56 -34.89
N ASN A 300 -12.00 -17.37 -34.36
CA ASN A 300 -10.74 -16.62 -34.56
C ASN A 300 -9.63 -17.06 -33.61
N GLY A 301 -9.92 -17.87 -32.59
CA GLY A 301 -8.94 -18.39 -31.64
C GLY A 301 -8.34 -17.33 -30.72
N GLY A 302 -9.04 -16.21 -30.45
CA GLY A 302 -8.48 -15.15 -29.66
C GLY A 302 -9.46 -14.06 -29.25
N ILE A 303 -8.89 -12.98 -28.70
CA ILE A 303 -9.61 -11.78 -28.24
C ILE A 303 -9.16 -10.61 -29.11
N SER A 304 -10.10 -9.99 -29.82
CA SER A 304 -9.90 -8.70 -30.47
C SER A 304 -10.16 -7.57 -29.49
N VAL A 305 -9.18 -6.69 -29.33
CA VAL A 305 -9.23 -5.54 -28.41
C VAL A 305 -9.37 -4.27 -29.23
N SER A 306 -10.37 -3.47 -28.95
CA SER A 306 -10.56 -2.20 -29.61
C SER A 306 -10.88 -1.06 -28.65
N ALA A 307 -10.37 0.11 -28.96
CA ALA A 307 -10.73 1.36 -28.28
C ALA A 307 -10.89 2.47 -29.30
N LEU A 308 -11.86 3.32 -29.08
CA LEU A 308 -12.23 4.41 -30.00
C LEU A 308 -12.55 5.68 -29.21
N ASN A 309 -11.96 6.79 -29.61
CA ASN A 309 -12.39 8.12 -29.22
C ASN A 309 -12.71 8.99 -30.44
N ALA A 310 -12.91 10.31 -30.27
CA ALA A 310 -13.28 11.21 -31.36
C ALA A 310 -12.15 11.45 -32.37
N GLN A 311 -10.89 11.16 -32.03
CA GLN A 311 -9.70 11.51 -32.83
C GLN A 311 -8.83 10.31 -33.15
N SER A 312 -8.92 9.23 -32.37
CA SER A 312 -8.05 8.07 -32.48
C SER A 312 -8.79 6.75 -32.27
N ALA A 313 -8.28 5.69 -32.86
CA ALA A 313 -8.76 4.33 -32.69
C ALA A 313 -7.55 3.38 -32.63
N ILE A 314 -7.70 2.31 -31.87
CA ILE A 314 -6.75 1.21 -31.83
C ILE A 314 -7.50 -0.11 -31.96
N TYR A 315 -6.91 -1.03 -32.72
CA TYR A 315 -7.34 -2.40 -32.89
C TYR A 315 -6.12 -3.29 -32.74
N ASP A 316 -6.25 -4.30 -31.89
CA ASP A 316 -5.18 -5.26 -31.61
C ASP A 316 -5.83 -6.63 -31.36
N ASP A 317 -5.12 -7.72 -31.63
CA ASP A 317 -5.58 -9.08 -31.43
C ASP A 317 -4.59 -9.85 -30.55
N ILE A 318 -5.11 -10.75 -29.73
CA ILE A 318 -4.31 -11.69 -28.93
C ILE A 318 -4.89 -13.09 -29.02
N GLU A 319 -4.02 -14.04 -29.37
CA GLU A 319 -4.37 -15.45 -29.35
C GLU A 319 -4.53 -15.94 -27.91
N CYS A 320 -5.55 -16.75 -27.66
CA CYS A 320 -5.76 -17.38 -26.36
C CYS A 320 -6.63 -18.63 -26.49
N ASP A 321 -6.52 -19.51 -25.50
CA ASP A 321 -7.37 -20.68 -25.40
C ASP A 321 -8.75 -20.25 -24.86
N ILE A 322 -9.80 -20.50 -25.66
CA ILE A 322 -11.17 -20.15 -25.32
C ILE A 322 -11.99 -21.42 -25.13
N ASP A 323 -12.59 -21.56 -23.95
CA ASP A 323 -13.62 -22.57 -23.68
C ASP A 323 -14.95 -21.84 -23.43
N GLY A 324 -15.97 -22.17 -24.23
CA GLY A 324 -17.28 -21.54 -24.17
C GLY A 324 -17.69 -20.88 -25.48
N GLY A 325 -18.60 -19.92 -25.39
CA GLY A 325 -19.19 -19.21 -26.57
C GLY A 325 -18.55 -17.85 -26.81
N ASP A 326 -18.97 -17.19 -27.88
CA ASP A 326 -18.55 -15.85 -28.22
C ASP A 326 -19.16 -14.80 -27.28
N LEU A 327 -18.42 -13.71 -27.05
CA LEU A 327 -18.89 -12.63 -26.18
C LEU A 327 -18.21 -11.30 -26.55
N VAL A 328 -19.02 -10.25 -26.70
CA VAL A 328 -18.50 -8.86 -26.74
C VAL A 328 -18.78 -8.19 -25.40
N ILE A 329 -17.73 -7.69 -24.75
CA ILE A 329 -17.81 -7.08 -23.43
C ILE A 329 -16.90 -5.86 -23.32
N ASN A 330 -17.30 -4.85 -22.54
CA ASN A 330 -16.55 -3.62 -22.37
C ASN A 330 -16.02 -3.50 -20.94
N PHE A 331 -14.75 -3.11 -20.80
CA PHE A 331 -14.13 -2.84 -19.51
C PHE A 331 -13.50 -1.44 -19.46
N ASN A 332 -13.45 -0.87 -18.28
CA ASN A 332 -12.56 0.28 -18.04
C ASN A 332 -11.11 -0.19 -18.25
N ASN A 333 -10.43 0.39 -19.24
CA ASN A 333 -9.09 -0.03 -19.63
C ASN A 333 -8.10 0.06 -18.48
N LYS A 334 -8.11 1.18 -17.76
CA LYS A 334 -7.22 1.39 -16.61
C LYS A 334 -7.44 0.32 -15.53
N PHE A 335 -8.70 -0.01 -15.20
CA PHE A 335 -9.00 -1.00 -14.18
C PHE A 335 -8.52 -2.40 -14.57
N LEU A 336 -8.74 -2.79 -15.82
CA LEU A 336 -8.26 -4.08 -16.32
C LEU A 336 -6.72 -4.13 -16.34
N THR A 337 -6.06 -3.07 -16.80
CA THR A 337 -4.60 -2.95 -16.78
C THR A 337 -4.02 -3.05 -15.37
N GLU A 338 -4.60 -2.33 -14.39
CA GLU A 338 -4.19 -2.38 -12.98
C GLU A 338 -4.37 -3.80 -12.41
N THR A 339 -5.48 -4.47 -12.74
CA THR A 339 -5.74 -5.86 -12.30
C THR A 339 -4.69 -6.81 -12.85
N LEU A 340 -4.40 -6.76 -14.15
CA LEU A 340 -3.40 -7.65 -14.76
C LEU A 340 -1.96 -7.36 -14.28
N ARG A 341 -1.64 -6.12 -13.93
CA ARG A 341 -0.34 -5.77 -13.31
C ARG A 341 -0.18 -6.39 -11.91
N SER A 342 -1.29 -6.63 -11.22
CA SER A 342 -1.28 -7.23 -9.87
C SER A 342 -1.12 -8.75 -9.90
N VAL A 343 -1.30 -9.39 -11.05
CA VAL A 343 -1.05 -10.82 -11.25
C VAL A 343 0.44 -11.03 -11.55
N GLU A 344 1.04 -12.06 -10.98
CA GLU A 344 2.48 -12.35 -11.13
C GLU A 344 2.77 -13.50 -12.11
N THR A 345 1.79 -14.38 -12.36
CA THR A 345 1.96 -15.52 -13.28
C THR A 345 2.02 -15.06 -14.74
N ASP A 346 2.66 -15.86 -15.59
CA ASP A 346 2.78 -15.56 -17.03
C ASP A 346 1.43 -15.65 -17.75
N LYS A 347 0.51 -16.49 -17.27
CA LYS A 347 -0.83 -16.66 -17.81
C LYS A 347 -1.89 -16.27 -16.80
N VAL A 348 -3.01 -15.75 -17.31
CA VAL A 348 -4.20 -15.43 -16.53
C VAL A 348 -5.41 -16.13 -17.13
N LYS A 349 -6.29 -16.60 -16.25
CA LYS A 349 -7.60 -17.12 -16.61
C LYS A 349 -8.64 -16.03 -16.39
N ILE A 350 -9.37 -15.69 -17.43
CA ILE A 350 -10.49 -14.74 -17.40
C ILE A 350 -11.77 -15.54 -17.55
N SER A 351 -12.62 -15.52 -16.53
CA SER A 351 -13.88 -16.24 -16.47
C SER A 351 -15.05 -15.27 -16.62
N LEU A 352 -15.91 -15.50 -17.61
CA LEU A 352 -16.96 -14.60 -18.06
C LEU A 352 -18.32 -15.34 -18.15
N ASN A 353 -19.42 -14.58 -18.17
CA ASN A 353 -20.76 -15.14 -18.39
C ASN A 353 -21.55 -14.32 -19.41
N THR A 354 -21.85 -13.06 -19.11
CA THR A 354 -22.60 -12.15 -20.00
C THR A 354 -21.90 -10.79 -20.03
N TYR A 355 -22.24 -9.96 -21.01
CA TYR A 355 -21.72 -8.60 -21.14
C TYR A 355 -22.09 -7.66 -19.98
N LEU A 356 -22.96 -8.08 -19.06
CA LEU A 356 -23.35 -7.33 -17.84
C LEU A 356 -22.80 -7.94 -16.55
N SER A 357 -22.27 -9.15 -16.62
CA SER A 357 -21.74 -9.86 -15.45
C SER A 357 -20.30 -9.49 -15.20
N ALA A 358 -19.89 -9.51 -13.93
CA ALA A 358 -18.50 -9.32 -13.56
C ALA A 358 -17.59 -10.40 -14.18
N ALA A 359 -16.40 -10.00 -14.59
CA ALA A 359 -15.34 -10.92 -14.95
C ALA A 359 -14.57 -11.34 -13.70
N LEU A 360 -14.27 -12.63 -13.59
CA LEU A 360 -13.33 -13.16 -12.62
C LEU A 360 -11.98 -13.36 -13.29
N ILE A 361 -10.92 -12.90 -12.66
CA ILE A 361 -9.55 -13.01 -13.17
C ILE A 361 -8.72 -13.74 -12.11
N GLU A 362 -8.05 -14.80 -12.52
CA GLU A 362 -7.26 -15.67 -11.65
C GLU A 362 -5.89 -15.93 -12.28
N PRO A 363 -4.81 -16.00 -11.48
CA PRO A 363 -3.52 -16.47 -11.96
C PRO A 363 -3.61 -17.93 -12.37
N VAL A 364 -2.98 -18.30 -13.48
CA VAL A 364 -2.79 -19.70 -13.87
C VAL A 364 -1.46 -20.17 -13.33
N LYS A 365 -1.47 -21.09 -12.37
CA LYS A 365 -0.26 -21.70 -11.83
C LYS A 365 0.30 -22.70 -12.84
N ASP A 366 1.59 -22.68 -13.09
CA ASP A 366 2.26 -23.71 -13.90
C ASP A 366 2.33 -25.01 -13.09
N GLU A 367 1.69 -26.07 -13.58
CA GLU A 367 1.70 -27.40 -12.96
C GLU A 367 3.13 -27.96 -12.80
N ASN A 368 4.09 -27.49 -13.60
CA ASN A 368 5.49 -27.89 -13.53
C ASN A 368 6.29 -27.19 -12.42
N ALA A 369 5.84 -26.05 -11.92
CA ALA A 369 6.50 -25.34 -10.83
C ALA A 369 6.25 -25.98 -9.45
N GLU A 370 5.30 -26.92 -9.34
CA GLU A 370 5.07 -27.68 -8.12
C GLU A 370 6.17 -28.72 -7.82
N ASN A 371 6.99 -29.08 -8.83
CA ASN A 371 8.05 -30.07 -8.74
C ASN A 371 9.49 -29.50 -8.72
N GLU A 372 9.66 -28.20 -8.76
CA GLU A 372 10.98 -27.60 -8.53
C GLU A 372 11.32 -27.75 -7.04
N GLU A 373 12.26 -28.65 -6.79
CA GLU A 373 12.87 -28.92 -5.48
C GLU A 373 13.39 -27.60 -4.89
N ILE A 374 13.28 -27.48 -3.58
CA ILE A 374 13.79 -26.40 -2.75
C ILE A 374 15.25 -26.14 -3.18
N GLU A 375 15.50 -25.10 -3.97
CA GLU A 375 16.85 -24.60 -4.17
C GLU A 375 17.31 -23.98 -2.86
N ASP A 376 18.18 -24.69 -2.14
CA ASP A 376 18.91 -24.16 -1.01
C ASP A 376 19.74 -22.96 -1.48
N ASN A 377 19.48 -21.80 -0.92
CA ASN A 377 20.40 -20.68 -1.09
C ASN A 377 21.73 -21.02 -0.44
N ALA A 378 22.84 -20.45 -0.94
CA ALA A 378 24.21 -20.67 -0.45
C ALA A 378 24.39 -20.46 1.06
N ASP A 379 23.40 -19.90 1.76
CA ASP A 379 23.38 -19.65 3.20
C ASP A 379 22.56 -20.66 4.03
N GLY A 380 21.97 -21.71 3.40
CA GLY A 380 21.32 -22.82 4.11
C GLY A 380 19.98 -22.46 4.80
N GLU A 381 19.34 -21.35 4.46
CA GLU A 381 18.00 -21.02 4.96
C GLU A 381 16.92 -21.61 4.03
N GLU A 382 16.06 -22.49 4.59
CA GLU A 382 14.89 -23.02 3.89
C GLU A 382 13.90 -21.88 3.57
N LYS A 383 13.68 -21.60 2.29
CA LYS A 383 12.59 -20.72 1.86
C LYS A 383 11.25 -21.39 2.19
N VAL A 384 10.48 -20.79 3.06
CA VAL A 384 9.12 -21.25 3.37
C VAL A 384 8.26 -21.10 2.11
N LYS A 385 7.92 -22.23 1.45
CA LYS A 385 6.98 -22.22 0.32
C LYS A 385 5.60 -21.83 0.85
N ARG A 386 5.08 -20.69 0.41
CA ARG A 386 3.76 -20.18 0.77
C ARG A 386 2.80 -20.42 -0.39
N GLU A 387 1.63 -20.97 -0.06
CA GLU A 387 0.55 -21.04 -1.04
C GLU A 387 -0.12 -19.68 -1.13
N GLU A 388 -0.17 -19.12 -2.33
CA GLU A 388 -0.85 -17.86 -2.64
C GLU A 388 -2.13 -18.16 -3.42
N ASN A 389 -3.20 -17.47 -3.05
CA ASN A 389 -4.48 -17.56 -3.73
C ASN A 389 -5.01 -16.15 -4.02
N ASP A 390 -4.83 -15.73 -5.25
CA ASP A 390 -5.18 -14.40 -5.73
C ASP A 390 -6.42 -14.49 -6.61
N ILE A 391 -7.42 -13.67 -6.33
CA ILE A 391 -8.67 -13.62 -7.09
C ILE A 391 -9.07 -12.16 -7.28
N PHE A 392 -9.35 -11.81 -8.51
CA PHE A 392 -9.76 -10.47 -8.88
C PHE A 392 -11.11 -10.47 -9.59
N LEU A 393 -11.92 -9.46 -9.33
CA LEU A 393 -13.22 -9.32 -9.97
C LEU A 393 -13.35 -7.90 -10.52
N LEU A 394 -13.83 -7.79 -11.77
CA LEU A 394 -13.99 -6.53 -12.48
C LEU A 394 -15.40 -6.43 -13.09
N LEU A 395 -16.09 -5.33 -12.78
CA LEU A 395 -17.38 -5.04 -13.40
C LEU A 395 -17.20 -4.48 -14.82
N PRO A 396 -18.05 -4.91 -15.80
CA PRO A 396 -18.04 -4.36 -17.13
C PRO A 396 -18.63 -2.94 -17.16
N VAL A 397 -18.23 -2.18 -18.17
CA VAL A 397 -18.81 -0.87 -18.48
C VAL A 397 -20.06 -1.07 -19.32
N ARG A 398 -21.20 -0.52 -18.88
CA ARG A 398 -22.45 -0.52 -19.65
C ARG A 398 -22.38 0.59 -20.70
N THR A 399 -22.27 0.21 -21.96
CA THR A 399 -22.44 1.14 -23.08
C THR A 399 -23.91 1.16 -23.47
N ARG A 400 -24.47 2.36 -23.61
CA ARG A 400 -25.86 2.55 -24.12
C ARG A 400 -25.90 2.45 -25.63
#